data_586f748847a9050da6ddc7c01e3abaac
#
_entry.id   586f748847a9050da6ddc7c01e3abaac
#
_cell.length_a   1.000
_cell.length_b   1.000
_cell.length_c   1.000
_cell.angle_alpha   90.00
_cell.angle_beta   90.00
_cell.angle_gamma   90.00
#
_symmetry.space_group_name_H-M   'P 1'
#
loop_
_entity.id
_entity.type
_entity.pdbx_description
1 polymer ?
#
loop_
_entity_poly.entity_id
_entity_poly.type
_entity_poly.pdbx_seq_one_letter_code
_entity_poly.pdbx_strand_id
1 'polypeptide(L)'
;MKEAMDSKTLFTKISPIRLFFIASVPGAVSMLASALYQVIDGILVGQILGELAFAALNLAMPFVIINFSLADLIGVGSAVPISVSLGKKETEHADNIFTCACIMIVGAGTLLGAVLYVFAVPLLKL
;
A
#
# COMPACT_ATOMS: atom_id res chain seq x y z
N MET A 1 21.36 16.76 5.54
CA MET A 1 21.19 17.76 6.61
C MET A 1 20.45 19.01 6.13
N LYS A 2 20.59 19.47 4.89
CA LYS A 2 19.82 20.59 4.30
C LYS A 2 18.33 20.26 4.06
N GLU A 3 17.99 19.04 3.60
CA GLU A 3 16.60 18.63 3.35
C GLU A 3 15.76 18.49 4.64
N ALA A 4 16.36 18.03 5.73
CA ALA A 4 15.66 17.92 7.01
C ALA A 4 15.39 19.28 7.67
N MET A 5 16.16 20.31 7.30
CA MET A 5 15.98 21.67 7.79
C MET A 5 14.90 22.40 6.98
N ASP A 6 14.73 22.04 5.71
CA ASP A 6 13.70 22.60 4.82
C ASP A 6 12.30 22.07 5.18
N SER A 7 12.20 20.78 5.51
CA SER A 7 10.93 20.19 5.95
C SER A 7 10.40 20.79 7.27
N LYS A 8 11.26 21.06 8.26
CA LYS A 8 10.83 21.69 9.51
C LYS A 8 10.31 23.12 9.32
N THR A 9 10.90 23.89 8.38
CA THR A 9 10.43 25.23 8.03
C THR A 9 9.13 25.21 7.23
N LEU A 10 8.91 24.18 6.42
CA LEU A 10 7.66 23.96 5.70
C LEU A 10 6.48 23.72 6.66
N PHE A 11 6.66 22.88 7.68
CA PHE A 11 5.61 22.56 8.64
C PHE A 11 5.26 23.70 9.61
N THR A 12 6.18 24.65 9.85
CA THR A 12 5.98 25.75 10.82
C THR A 12 5.53 27.07 10.22
N LYS A 13 5.79 27.33 8.93
CA LYS A 13 5.51 28.62 8.27
C LYS A 13 4.38 28.60 7.24
N ILE A 14 3.91 27.45 6.82
CA ILE A 14 2.89 27.33 5.77
C ILE A 14 1.51 27.09 6.41
N SER A 15 0.49 27.76 5.88
CA SER A 15 -0.91 27.52 6.26
C SER A 15 -1.25 26.01 6.13
N PRO A 16 -1.97 25.42 7.11
CA PRO A 16 -2.34 24.00 7.11
C PRO A 16 -3.01 23.53 5.80
N ILE A 17 -3.82 24.40 5.20
CA ILE A 17 -4.50 24.14 3.93
C ILE A 17 -3.50 23.97 2.78
N ARG A 18 -2.50 24.83 2.70
CA ARG A 18 -1.48 24.76 1.64
C ARG A 18 -0.61 23.52 1.81
N LEU A 19 -0.27 23.17 3.04
CA LEU A 19 0.48 21.96 3.37
C LEU A 19 -0.28 20.72 2.96
N PHE A 20 -1.59 20.68 3.22
CA PHE A 20 -2.47 19.61 2.81
C PHE A 20 -2.44 19.39 1.28
N PHE A 21 -2.59 20.44 0.49
CA PHE A 21 -2.55 20.31 -0.97
C PHE A 21 -1.17 19.87 -1.48
N ILE A 22 -0.08 20.39 -0.92
CA ILE A 22 1.29 20.00 -1.31
C ILE A 22 1.54 18.51 -1.04
N ALA A 23 0.99 17.96 0.05
CA ALA A 23 1.15 16.55 0.38
C ALA A 23 0.16 15.65 -0.39
N SER A 24 -1.08 16.11 -0.61
CA SER A 24 -2.14 15.31 -1.23
C SER A 24 -2.02 15.19 -2.75
N VAL A 25 -1.54 16.24 -3.43
CA VAL A 25 -1.43 16.24 -4.91
C VAL A 25 -0.52 15.13 -5.44
N PRO A 26 0.71 14.94 -4.93
CA PRO A 26 1.56 13.84 -5.37
C PRO A 26 0.94 12.46 -5.11
N GLY A 27 0.26 12.29 -3.97
CA GLY A 27 -0.45 11.06 -3.63
C GLY A 27 -1.62 10.79 -4.59
N ALA A 28 -2.42 11.81 -4.89
CA ALA A 28 -3.51 11.70 -5.85
C ALA A 28 -3.02 11.35 -7.27
N VAL A 29 -1.93 11.97 -7.73
CA VAL A 29 -1.31 11.66 -9.02
C VAL A 29 -0.81 10.22 -9.05
N SER A 30 -0.19 9.73 -7.98
CA SER A 30 0.27 8.35 -7.88
C SER A 30 -0.89 7.35 -7.92
N MET A 31 -1.99 7.64 -7.23
CA MET A 31 -3.21 6.81 -7.29
C MET A 31 -3.82 6.80 -8.69
N LEU A 32 -3.86 7.95 -9.36
CA LEU A 32 -4.37 8.03 -10.72
C LEU A 32 -3.50 7.23 -11.70
N ALA A 33 -2.19 7.33 -11.58
CA ALA A 33 -1.26 6.53 -12.38
C ALA A 33 -1.44 5.02 -12.16
N SER A 34 -1.64 4.60 -10.91
CA SER A 34 -1.93 3.19 -10.57
C SER A 34 -3.26 2.71 -11.14
N ALA A 35 -4.29 3.55 -11.12
CA ALA A 35 -5.59 3.24 -11.71
C ALA A 35 -5.49 3.09 -13.24
N LEU A 36 -4.78 3.99 -13.91
CA LEU A 36 -4.51 3.90 -15.35
C LEU A 36 -3.74 2.63 -15.70
N TYR A 37 -2.73 2.28 -14.91
CA TYR A 37 -1.99 1.02 -15.08
C TYR A 37 -2.93 -0.19 -15.03
N GLN A 38 -3.83 -0.27 -14.04
CA GLN A 38 -4.78 -1.37 -13.90
C GLN A 38 -5.75 -1.46 -15.10
N VAL A 39 -6.21 -0.32 -15.61
CA VAL A 39 -7.09 -0.29 -16.79
C VAL A 39 -6.35 -0.79 -18.03
N ILE A 40 -5.11 -0.34 -18.26
CA ILE A 40 -4.29 -0.78 -19.39
C ILE A 40 -4.00 -2.28 -19.28
N ASP A 41 -3.65 -2.77 -18.10
CA ASP A 41 -3.40 -4.20 -17.84
C ASP A 41 -4.63 -5.05 -18.15
N GLY A 42 -5.81 -4.62 -17.69
CA GLY A 42 -7.07 -5.30 -18.00
C GLY A 42 -7.38 -5.34 -19.50
N ILE A 43 -7.14 -4.25 -20.23
CA ILE A 43 -7.33 -4.19 -21.69
C ILE A 43 -6.35 -5.13 -22.41
N LEU A 44 -5.08 -5.11 -22.01
CA LEU A 44 -4.06 -5.98 -22.61
C LEU A 44 -4.36 -7.46 -22.38
N VAL A 45 -4.73 -7.84 -21.17
CA VAL A 45 -5.11 -9.22 -20.84
C VAL A 45 -6.32 -9.65 -21.65
N GLY A 46 -7.36 -8.82 -21.72
CA GLY A 46 -8.58 -9.14 -22.48
C GLY A 46 -8.35 -9.25 -23.98
N GLN A 47 -7.51 -8.39 -24.56
CA GLN A 47 -7.26 -8.38 -26.00
C GLN A 47 -6.22 -9.43 -26.47
N ILE A 48 -5.18 -9.68 -25.67
CA ILE A 48 -4.07 -10.55 -26.08
C ILE A 48 -4.30 -11.99 -25.64
N LEU A 49 -4.79 -12.19 -24.42
CA LEU A 49 -4.97 -13.53 -23.82
C LEU A 49 -6.39 -14.06 -23.97
N GLY A 50 -7.34 -13.21 -24.37
CA GLY A 50 -8.73 -13.57 -24.63
C GLY A 50 -9.63 -13.59 -23.38
N GLU A 51 -10.91 -13.88 -23.65
CA GLU A 51 -11.97 -13.77 -22.63
C GLU A 51 -11.78 -14.72 -21.44
N LEU A 52 -11.22 -15.91 -21.66
CA LEU A 52 -10.99 -16.89 -20.62
C LEU A 52 -9.95 -16.43 -19.60
N ALA A 53 -8.86 -15.82 -20.09
CA ALA A 53 -7.83 -15.25 -19.21
C ALA A 53 -8.34 -14.04 -18.43
N PHE A 54 -9.17 -13.21 -19.06
CA PHE A 54 -9.82 -12.08 -18.41
C PHE A 54 -10.80 -12.54 -17.31
N ALA A 55 -11.57 -13.59 -17.58
CA ALA A 55 -12.45 -14.20 -16.58
C ALA A 55 -11.67 -14.76 -15.39
N ALA A 56 -10.54 -15.45 -15.63
CA ALA A 56 -9.67 -15.97 -14.58
C ALA A 56 -9.05 -14.84 -13.73
N LEU A 57 -8.66 -13.74 -14.36
CA LEU A 57 -8.18 -12.55 -13.65
C LEU A 57 -9.25 -11.97 -12.71
N ASN A 58 -10.48 -11.85 -13.20
CA ASN A 58 -11.60 -11.37 -12.37
C ASN A 58 -11.91 -12.32 -11.20
N LEU A 59 -11.76 -13.63 -11.40
CA LEU A 59 -11.92 -14.61 -10.32
C LEU A 59 -10.83 -14.49 -9.24
N ALA A 60 -9.63 -14.06 -9.62
CA ALA A 60 -8.51 -13.81 -8.69
C ALA A 60 -8.64 -12.47 -7.93
N MET A 61 -9.43 -11.51 -8.45
CA MET A 61 -9.57 -10.16 -7.86
C MET A 61 -9.94 -10.14 -6.37
N PRO A 62 -10.89 -10.97 -5.86
CA PRO A 62 -11.20 -10.98 -4.43
C PRO A 62 -9.99 -11.28 -3.55
N PHE A 63 -9.11 -12.18 -3.98
CA PHE A 63 -7.89 -12.53 -3.24
C PHE A 63 -6.89 -11.37 -3.24
N VAL A 64 -6.77 -10.67 -4.37
CA VAL A 64 -5.95 -9.47 -4.50
C VAL A 64 -6.46 -8.37 -3.57
N ILE A 65 -7.77 -8.12 -3.53
CA ILE A 65 -8.40 -7.11 -2.67
C ILE A 65 -8.17 -7.42 -1.18
N ILE A 66 -8.32 -8.68 -0.77
CA ILE A 66 -8.06 -9.10 0.62
C ILE A 66 -6.60 -8.82 0.98
N ASN A 67 -5.66 -9.15 0.10
CA ASN A 67 -4.23 -8.92 0.31
C ASN A 67 -3.91 -7.43 0.43
N PHE A 68 -4.45 -6.59 -0.46
CA PHE A 68 -4.31 -5.14 -0.37
C PHE A 68 -4.91 -4.58 0.91
N SER A 69 -6.11 -5.02 1.29
CA SER A 69 -6.79 -4.56 2.51
C SER A 69 -5.97 -4.88 3.76
N LEU A 70 -5.33 -6.04 3.82
CA LEU A 70 -4.46 -6.41 4.95
C LEU A 70 -3.19 -5.55 4.99
N ALA A 71 -2.58 -5.32 3.83
CA ALA A 71 -1.39 -4.47 3.71
C ALA A 71 -1.71 -3.01 4.12
N ASP A 72 -2.84 -2.47 3.66
CA ASP A 72 -3.32 -1.14 4.03
C ASP A 72 -3.66 -1.03 5.51
N LEU A 73 -4.31 -2.05 6.08
CA LEU A 73 -4.64 -2.07 7.51
C LEU A 73 -3.38 -1.91 8.38
N ILE A 74 -2.32 -2.63 8.05
CA ILE A 74 -1.07 -2.56 8.80
C ILE A 74 -0.29 -1.28 8.44
N GLY A 75 -0.18 -0.96 7.15
CA GLY A 75 0.58 0.18 6.65
C GLY A 75 0.00 1.52 7.09
N VAL A 76 -1.27 1.76 6.80
CA VAL A 76 -1.96 2.99 7.18
C VAL A 76 -2.18 3.03 8.70
N GLY A 77 -2.50 1.88 9.32
CA GLY A 77 -2.69 1.76 10.77
C GLY A 77 -1.44 2.11 11.57
N SER A 78 -0.24 1.80 11.07
CA SER A 78 1.02 2.15 11.71
C SER A 78 1.53 3.55 11.37
N ALA A 79 1.15 4.11 10.23
CA ALA A 79 1.62 5.43 9.78
C ALA A 79 1.21 6.57 10.72
N VAL A 80 0.00 6.53 11.26
CA VAL A 80 -0.52 7.56 12.17
C VAL A 80 0.26 7.61 13.49
N PRO A 81 0.39 6.51 14.27
CA PRO A 81 1.15 6.53 15.52
C PRO A 81 2.64 6.84 15.28
N ILE A 82 3.24 6.39 14.19
CA ILE A 82 4.63 6.75 13.83
C ILE A 82 4.74 8.26 13.64
N SER A 83 3.83 8.87 12.88
CA SER A 83 3.84 10.32 12.63
C SER A 83 3.66 11.14 13.91
N VAL A 84 2.79 10.69 14.81
CA VAL A 84 2.56 11.33 16.12
C VAL A 84 3.79 11.23 17.01
N SER A 85 4.44 10.05 17.07
CA SER A 85 5.65 9.83 17.88
C SER A 85 6.82 10.67 17.35
N LEU A 86 6.98 10.77 16.04
CA LEU A 86 7.98 11.67 15.42
C LEU A 86 7.70 13.13 15.73
N GLY A 87 6.44 13.55 15.74
CA GLY A 87 6.03 14.90 16.13
C GLY A 87 6.37 15.22 17.58
N LYS A 88 6.26 14.24 18.49
CA LYS A 88 6.66 14.35 19.90
C LYS A 88 8.17 14.21 20.13
N LYS A 89 8.95 13.93 19.08
CA LYS A 89 10.40 13.63 19.14
C LYS A 89 10.73 12.33 19.87
N GLU A 90 9.78 11.43 19.98
CA GLU A 90 9.94 10.07 20.55
C GLU A 90 10.39 9.11 19.45
N THR A 91 11.61 9.30 18.95
CA THR A 91 12.15 8.54 17.81
C THR A 91 12.25 7.06 18.10
N GLU A 92 12.66 6.66 19.31
CA GLU A 92 12.78 5.28 19.73
C GLU A 92 11.41 4.55 19.71
N HIS A 93 10.34 5.25 20.11
CA HIS A 93 8.99 4.71 20.06
C HIS A 93 8.49 4.56 18.60
N ALA A 94 8.79 5.52 17.75
CA ALA A 94 8.48 5.46 16.32
C ALA A 94 9.19 4.29 15.61
N ASP A 95 10.47 4.06 15.93
CA ASP A 95 11.26 2.97 15.35
C ASP A 95 10.72 1.58 15.80
N ASN A 96 10.29 1.47 17.05
CA ASN A 96 9.67 0.24 17.55
C ASN A 96 8.35 -0.07 16.84
N ILE A 97 7.48 0.94 16.64
CA ILE A 97 6.22 0.76 15.90
C ILE A 97 6.49 0.37 14.43
N PHE A 98 7.46 1.02 13.80
CA PHE A 98 7.86 0.72 12.43
C PHE A 98 8.37 -0.71 12.29
N THR A 99 9.25 -1.14 13.18
CA THR A 99 9.79 -2.50 13.20
C THR A 99 8.69 -3.53 13.41
N CYS A 100 7.77 -3.28 14.33
CA CYS A 100 6.63 -4.14 14.58
C CYS A 100 5.72 -4.25 13.35
N ALA A 101 5.44 -3.15 12.68
CA ALA A 101 4.66 -3.12 11.45
C ALA A 101 5.33 -3.92 10.32
N CYS A 102 6.64 -3.80 10.15
CA CYS A 102 7.41 -4.57 9.17
C CYS A 102 7.32 -6.08 9.45
N ILE A 103 7.48 -6.49 10.70
CA ILE A 103 7.37 -7.91 11.09
C ILE A 103 5.95 -8.43 10.83
N MET A 104 4.93 -7.64 11.14
CA MET A 104 3.53 -7.99 10.89
C MET A 104 3.24 -8.15 9.39
N ILE A 105 3.73 -7.25 8.54
CA ILE A 105 3.53 -7.32 7.09
C ILE A 105 4.20 -8.57 6.51
N VAL A 106 5.44 -8.85 6.89
CA VAL A 106 6.16 -10.05 6.44
C VAL A 106 5.47 -11.33 6.94
N GLY A 107 5.06 -11.36 8.20
CA GLY A 107 4.33 -12.48 8.79
C GLY A 107 2.98 -12.72 8.12
N ALA A 108 2.17 -11.67 7.94
CA ALA A 108 0.87 -11.75 7.28
C ALA A 108 1.01 -12.16 5.80
N GLY A 109 1.99 -11.60 5.09
CA GLY A 109 2.25 -11.91 3.69
C GLY A 109 2.69 -13.36 3.48
N THR A 110 3.59 -13.87 4.33
CA THR A 110 4.02 -15.27 4.26
C THR A 110 2.91 -16.24 4.62
N LEU A 111 2.10 -15.92 5.61
CA LEU A 111 0.95 -16.74 6.02
C LEU A 111 -0.10 -16.80 4.90
N LEU A 112 -0.46 -15.66 4.32
CA LEU A 112 -1.39 -15.59 3.18
C LEU A 112 -0.85 -16.31 1.96
N GLY A 113 0.43 -16.13 1.63
CA GLY A 113 1.08 -16.83 0.53
C GLY A 113 1.07 -18.34 0.71
N ALA A 114 1.34 -18.82 1.93
CA ALA A 114 1.27 -20.24 2.25
C ALA A 114 -0.15 -20.80 2.13
N VAL A 115 -1.15 -20.08 2.64
CA VAL A 115 -2.56 -20.47 2.53
C VAL A 115 -2.99 -20.53 1.07
N LEU A 116 -2.69 -19.52 0.27
CA LEU A 116 -3.01 -19.49 -1.15
C LEU A 116 -2.31 -20.63 -1.91
N TYR A 117 -1.05 -20.91 -1.60
CA TYR A 117 -0.31 -22.01 -2.21
C TYR A 117 -0.96 -23.36 -1.92
N VAL A 118 -1.36 -23.62 -0.67
CA VAL A 118 -2.03 -24.86 -0.27
C VAL A 118 -3.40 -25.01 -0.95
N PHE A 119 -4.14 -23.89 -1.08
CA PHE A 119 -5.47 -23.93 -1.73
C PHE A 119 -5.40 -23.91 -3.26
N ALA A 120 -4.39 -23.30 -3.86
CA ALA A 120 -4.22 -23.27 -5.31
C ALA A 120 -3.95 -24.66 -5.91
N VAL A 121 -3.20 -25.51 -5.20
CA VAL A 121 -2.86 -26.87 -5.67
C VAL A 121 -4.10 -27.78 -5.88
N PRO A 122 -5.08 -27.84 -4.97
CA PRO A 122 -6.30 -28.61 -5.21
C PRO A 122 -7.24 -27.98 -6.25
N LEU A 123 -7.26 -26.64 -6.37
CA LEU A 123 -8.11 -25.95 -7.36
C LEU A 123 -7.64 -26.16 -8.80
N LEU A 124 -6.33 -26.30 -9.02
CA LEU A 124 -5.74 -26.55 -10.35
C LEU A 124 -5.88 -28.03 -10.79
N LYS A 125 -6.28 -28.92 -9.89
CA LYS A 125 -6.47 -30.36 -10.17
C LYS A 125 -7.93 -30.77 -10.38
N LEU A 126 -8.86 -29.80 -10.28
CA LEU A 126 -10.28 -29.95 -10.58
C LEU A 126 -10.59 -29.45 -11.97
#